data_a09d41b590d20d05abc52a466c5eb297
#
_entry.id   a09d41b590d20d05abc52a466c5eb297
#
_cell.length_a   1.000
_cell.length_b   1.000
_cell.length_c   1.000
_cell.angle_alpha   90.00
_cell.angle_beta   90.00
_cell.angle_gamma   90.00
#
_symmetry.space_group_name_H-M   'P 1'
#
loop_
_entity.id
_entity.type
_entity.pdbx_description
1 polymer ?
#
loop_
_entity_poly.entity_id
_entity_poly.type
_entity_poly.pdbx_seq_one_letter_code
_entity_poly.pdbx_strand_id
1 'polypeptide(L)'
;VFSHTFVSCGDNDDEPKITYNNITMDCKTTHTIKGDDSWTSSNKYIASVSGNTLTAERVGKAIISSKNNSFTVTVTPTVSVFKEPCLEWGASKSRVKSFMSGYTLDKEMTNQLNYKGTGSLILATYNFQNDGLSGAAIGLNGDYVNSEALSEQMTQYYIPIEVDESNYSFYFITPDEKTLVLLKLASSGSTIIYAIVYVPRSNSSSRATSEDLETIISTIGISASGNPSEKFNEMKSHLF
;
A
#
# COMPACT_ATOMS: atom_id res chain seq x y z
N VAL A 1 18.72 -72.01 -32.73
CA VAL A 1 18.78 -70.56 -32.96
C VAL A 1 17.83 -69.90 -31.97
N PHE A 2 18.37 -69.34 -30.85
CA PHE A 2 17.58 -68.58 -29.87
C PHE A 2 17.64 -67.13 -30.28
N SER A 3 16.46 -66.57 -30.63
CA SER A 3 16.30 -65.14 -30.87
C SER A 3 16.03 -64.45 -29.50
N HIS A 4 16.95 -63.58 -29.07
CA HIS A 4 16.78 -62.75 -27.96
C HIS A 4 16.13 -61.42 -28.42
N THR A 5 14.87 -61.21 -28.12
CA THR A 5 14.21 -59.91 -28.23
C THR A 5 14.59 -59.06 -27.01
N PHE A 6 15.38 -58.03 -27.25
CA PHE A 6 15.59 -56.97 -26.25
C PHE A 6 14.31 -56.15 -26.19
N VAL A 7 13.60 -56.22 -25.05
CA VAL A 7 12.56 -55.26 -24.69
C VAL A 7 13.31 -54.04 -24.15
N SER A 8 13.32 -52.96 -24.91
CA SER A 8 13.71 -51.63 -24.40
C SER A 8 12.64 -51.16 -23.43
N CYS A 9 12.94 -51.20 -22.14
CA CYS A 9 12.21 -50.42 -21.16
C CYS A 9 12.50 -48.95 -21.46
N GLY A 10 11.54 -48.26 -22.05
CA GLY A 10 11.54 -46.82 -22.10
C GLY A 10 11.30 -46.34 -20.67
N ASP A 11 12.32 -45.76 -20.04
CA ASP A 11 12.18 -44.98 -18.85
C ASP A 11 11.34 -43.72 -19.18
N ASN A 12 10.04 -43.86 -19.10
CA ASN A 12 9.17 -42.70 -18.95
C ASN A 12 9.24 -42.28 -17.46
N ASP A 13 10.31 -41.60 -17.13
CA ASP A 13 10.36 -40.76 -15.92
C ASP A 13 9.43 -39.55 -16.14
N ASP A 14 8.13 -39.81 -16.22
CA ASP A 14 7.10 -38.78 -16.03
C ASP A 14 7.11 -38.42 -14.57
N GLU A 15 8.09 -37.59 -14.15
CA GLU A 15 8.00 -36.92 -12.88
C GLU A 15 6.67 -36.14 -12.86
N PRO A 16 5.85 -36.26 -11.79
CA PRO A 16 4.56 -35.61 -11.74
C PRO A 16 4.75 -34.09 -11.87
N LYS A 17 4.27 -33.55 -12.99
CA LYS A 17 4.35 -32.13 -13.28
C LYS A 17 3.63 -31.34 -12.18
N ILE A 18 4.41 -30.64 -11.34
CA ILE A 18 3.86 -29.80 -10.28
C ILE A 18 3.11 -28.64 -10.94
N THR A 19 1.81 -28.53 -10.65
CA THR A 19 1.00 -27.39 -11.07
C THR A 19 0.96 -26.34 -9.96
N TYR A 20 1.32 -25.11 -10.27
CA TYR A 20 1.30 -23.98 -9.36
C TYR A 20 0.06 -23.14 -9.61
N ASN A 21 -0.78 -23.00 -8.61
CA ASN A 21 -1.99 -22.17 -8.66
C ASN A 21 -1.70 -20.80 -8.04
N ASN A 22 -2.46 -19.78 -8.46
CA ASN A 22 -2.48 -18.49 -7.77
C ASN A 22 -2.91 -18.69 -6.32
N ILE A 23 -2.26 -17.98 -5.41
CA ILE A 23 -2.52 -18.07 -3.98
C ILE A 23 -2.86 -16.69 -3.39
N THR A 24 -3.68 -16.71 -2.35
CA THR A 24 -3.95 -15.53 -1.52
C THR A 24 -3.38 -15.79 -0.13
N MET A 25 -2.67 -14.83 0.42
CA MET A 25 -2.02 -14.90 1.73
C MET A 25 -2.36 -13.64 2.53
N ASP A 26 -2.51 -13.79 3.83
CA ASP A 26 -2.57 -12.66 4.72
C ASP A 26 -1.17 -12.05 4.90
N CYS A 27 -1.10 -10.74 5.04
CA CYS A 27 0.14 -10.01 5.28
C CYS A 27 0.89 -10.59 6.49
N LYS A 28 2.22 -10.65 6.42
CA LYS A 28 3.14 -11.22 7.44
C LYS A 28 3.06 -12.74 7.62
N THR A 29 2.36 -13.47 6.73
CA THR A 29 2.36 -14.95 6.74
C THR A 29 3.38 -15.54 5.78
N THR A 30 3.68 -16.83 5.96
CA THR A 30 4.60 -17.59 5.09
C THR A 30 3.92 -18.77 4.44
N HIS A 31 4.42 -19.19 3.27
CA HIS A 31 3.98 -20.37 2.55
C HIS A 31 5.17 -21.11 1.96
N THR A 32 5.17 -22.45 2.00
CA THR A 32 6.23 -23.26 1.40
C THR A 32 5.86 -23.61 -0.04
N ILE A 33 6.69 -23.17 -0.99
CA ILE A 33 6.56 -23.54 -2.41
C ILE A 33 7.16 -24.95 -2.58
N LYS A 34 6.44 -25.82 -3.26
CA LYS A 34 6.95 -27.19 -3.58
C LYS A 34 7.94 -27.13 -4.75
N GLY A 35 8.82 -28.14 -4.81
CA GLY A 35 9.83 -28.28 -5.86
C GLY A 35 11.16 -27.63 -5.52
N ASP A 36 12.17 -27.89 -6.37
CA ASP A 36 13.56 -27.45 -6.16
C ASP A 36 13.96 -26.30 -7.10
N ASP A 37 12.96 -25.58 -7.62
CA ASP A 37 13.20 -24.45 -8.52
C ASP A 37 13.80 -23.24 -7.77
N SER A 38 14.66 -22.48 -8.48
CA SER A 38 15.08 -21.16 -8.00
C SER A 38 13.98 -20.14 -8.26
N TRP A 39 13.30 -19.75 -7.22
CA TRP A 39 12.16 -18.83 -7.29
C TRP A 39 12.59 -17.35 -7.15
N THR A 40 11.94 -16.49 -7.91
CA THR A 40 12.11 -15.04 -7.85
C THR A 40 10.75 -14.33 -7.75
N SER A 41 10.73 -13.15 -7.17
CA SER A 41 9.53 -12.31 -7.08
C SER A 41 9.63 -11.09 -7.98
N SER A 42 8.54 -10.74 -8.66
CA SER A 42 8.43 -9.50 -9.43
C SER A 42 8.43 -8.25 -8.53
N ASN A 43 8.06 -8.40 -7.26
CA ASN A 43 8.10 -7.34 -6.26
C ASN A 43 8.34 -7.93 -4.86
N LYS A 44 9.61 -7.89 -4.41
CA LYS A 44 10.02 -8.40 -3.09
C LYS A 44 9.40 -7.65 -1.91
N TYR A 45 8.94 -6.43 -2.12
CA TYR A 45 8.28 -5.64 -1.07
C TYR A 45 6.82 -6.04 -0.84
N ILE A 46 6.20 -6.74 -1.80
CA ILE A 46 4.86 -7.33 -1.68
C ILE A 46 4.99 -8.79 -1.21
N ALA A 47 5.80 -9.57 -1.91
CA ALA A 47 6.05 -10.96 -1.55
C ALA A 47 7.51 -11.30 -1.82
N SER A 48 8.24 -11.75 -0.81
CA SER A 48 9.65 -12.15 -0.92
C SER A 48 9.79 -13.68 -0.96
N VAL A 49 10.88 -14.17 -1.57
CA VAL A 49 11.18 -15.60 -1.61
C VAL A 49 12.61 -15.83 -1.14
N SER A 50 12.79 -16.80 -0.25
CA SER A 50 14.09 -17.29 0.21
C SER A 50 14.09 -18.82 0.19
N GLY A 51 14.86 -19.42 -0.72
CA GLY A 51 14.74 -20.86 -1.02
C GLY A 51 13.31 -21.18 -1.46
N ASN A 52 12.67 -22.10 -0.77
CA ASN A 52 11.28 -22.50 -1.00
C ASN A 52 10.28 -21.78 -0.07
N THR A 53 10.72 -20.82 0.72
CA THR A 53 9.83 -20.04 1.61
C THR A 53 9.42 -18.76 0.94
N LEU A 54 8.12 -18.60 0.72
CA LEU A 54 7.45 -17.38 0.28
C LEU A 54 6.94 -16.65 1.52
N THR A 55 7.23 -15.35 1.62
CA THR A 55 6.75 -14.47 2.71
C THR A 55 5.88 -13.37 2.12
N ALA A 56 4.68 -13.21 2.67
CA ALA A 56 3.77 -12.10 2.34
C ALA A 56 4.17 -10.85 3.13
N GLU A 57 4.84 -9.92 2.46
CA GLU A 57 5.45 -8.74 3.09
C GLU A 57 4.45 -7.60 3.25
N ARG A 58 3.77 -7.22 2.15
CA ARG A 58 2.81 -6.10 2.09
C ARG A 58 1.67 -6.38 1.13
N VAL A 59 0.57 -5.68 1.37
CA VAL A 59 -0.65 -5.75 0.55
C VAL A 59 -0.36 -5.44 -0.90
N GLY A 60 -0.86 -6.29 -1.80
CA GLY A 60 -0.69 -6.14 -3.24
C GLY A 60 -0.63 -7.47 -3.98
N LYS A 61 -0.10 -7.40 -5.20
CA LYS A 61 0.09 -8.59 -6.05
C LYS A 61 1.53 -8.66 -6.53
N ALA A 62 2.11 -9.86 -6.46
CA ALA A 62 3.42 -10.17 -7.02
C ALA A 62 3.33 -11.45 -7.86
N ILE A 63 4.13 -11.53 -8.92
CA ILE A 63 4.32 -12.75 -9.69
C ILE A 63 5.56 -13.45 -9.14
N ILE A 64 5.41 -14.70 -8.75
CA ILE A 64 6.50 -15.56 -8.34
C ILE A 64 6.83 -16.46 -9.52
N SER A 65 8.08 -16.46 -9.94
CA SER A 65 8.53 -17.15 -11.17
C SER A 65 9.78 -17.97 -10.93
N SER A 66 9.84 -19.12 -11.58
CA SER A 66 11.04 -19.93 -11.79
C SER A 66 11.34 -20.03 -13.28
N LYS A 67 12.31 -20.87 -13.66
CA LYS A 67 12.66 -21.08 -15.07
C LYS A 67 11.47 -21.51 -15.93
N ASN A 68 10.59 -22.37 -15.40
CA ASN A 68 9.52 -23.03 -16.16
C ASN A 68 8.11 -22.75 -15.61
N ASN A 69 8.00 -22.12 -14.44
CA ASN A 69 6.74 -21.98 -13.73
C ASN A 69 6.53 -20.55 -13.24
N SER A 70 5.28 -20.13 -13.16
CA SER A 70 4.91 -18.86 -12.53
C SER A 70 3.50 -18.92 -11.96
N PHE A 71 3.26 -18.16 -10.89
CA PHE A 71 1.94 -17.98 -10.30
C PHE A 71 1.85 -16.60 -9.64
N THR A 72 0.63 -16.12 -9.44
CA THR A 72 0.38 -14.85 -8.76
C THR A 72 0.12 -15.07 -7.28
N VAL A 73 0.80 -14.27 -6.46
CA VAL A 73 0.49 -14.11 -5.05
C VAL A 73 -0.30 -12.84 -4.86
N THR A 74 -1.44 -12.93 -4.19
CA THR A 74 -2.22 -11.79 -3.71
C THR A 74 -2.09 -11.71 -2.20
N VAL A 75 -1.52 -10.63 -1.69
CA VAL A 75 -1.41 -10.39 -0.25
C VAL A 75 -2.56 -9.50 0.20
N THR A 76 -3.29 -9.95 1.22
CA THR A 76 -4.44 -9.26 1.81
C THR A 76 -4.09 -8.64 3.16
N PRO A 77 -4.72 -7.51 3.53
CA PRO A 77 -4.48 -6.89 4.83
C PRO A 77 -5.13 -7.71 5.95
N THR A 78 -4.54 -7.68 7.14
CA THR A 78 -5.11 -8.22 8.38
C THR A 78 -5.79 -7.15 9.22
N VAL A 79 -5.48 -5.86 8.96
CA VAL A 79 -6.05 -4.70 9.64
C VAL A 79 -6.59 -3.72 8.61
N SER A 80 -7.75 -3.11 8.89
CA SER A 80 -8.38 -2.09 8.06
C SER A 80 -8.98 -1.00 8.93
N VAL A 81 -8.29 0.12 9.04
CA VAL A 81 -8.73 1.34 9.78
C VAL A 81 -9.46 2.29 8.84
N PHE A 82 -8.98 2.39 7.61
CA PHE A 82 -9.57 3.21 6.56
C PHE A 82 -9.46 2.51 5.20
N LYS A 83 -10.30 2.92 4.25
CA LYS A 83 -10.19 2.48 2.86
C LYS A 83 -9.14 3.31 2.14
N GLU A 84 -8.23 2.64 1.43
CA GLU A 84 -7.24 3.30 0.58
C GLU A 84 -7.90 4.24 -0.44
N PRO A 85 -7.35 5.45 -0.67
CA PRO A 85 -7.89 6.36 -1.67
C PRO A 85 -7.61 5.86 -3.11
N CYS A 86 -8.23 6.53 -4.09
CA CYS A 86 -7.88 6.32 -5.49
C CYS A 86 -6.46 6.88 -5.74
N LEU A 87 -5.54 6.01 -6.14
CA LEU A 87 -4.15 6.36 -6.47
C LEU A 87 -3.84 6.13 -7.97
N GLU A 88 -4.86 6.15 -8.81
CA GLU A 88 -4.70 6.07 -10.27
C GLU A 88 -4.26 7.45 -10.79
N TRP A 89 -2.97 7.75 -10.68
CA TRP A 89 -2.41 9.06 -11.07
C TRP A 89 -2.72 9.40 -12.52
N GLY A 90 -3.15 10.65 -12.77
CA GLY A 90 -3.65 11.09 -14.06
C GLY A 90 -5.11 10.72 -14.34
N ALA A 91 -5.79 9.99 -13.46
CA ALA A 91 -7.21 9.66 -13.63
C ALA A 91 -8.08 10.91 -13.66
N SER A 92 -9.14 10.90 -14.47
CA SER A 92 -10.12 11.97 -14.55
C SER A 92 -10.98 12.07 -13.29
N LYS A 93 -11.61 13.24 -13.08
CA LYS A 93 -12.59 13.41 -11.99
C LYS A 93 -13.74 12.39 -12.04
N SER A 94 -14.21 12.05 -13.23
CA SER A 94 -15.26 11.03 -13.39
C SER A 94 -14.82 9.66 -12.91
N ARG A 95 -13.55 9.28 -13.14
CA ARG A 95 -12.97 8.03 -12.63
C ARG A 95 -12.89 8.04 -11.11
N VAL A 96 -12.41 9.15 -10.50
CA VAL A 96 -12.37 9.29 -9.05
C VAL A 96 -13.78 9.27 -8.43
N LYS A 97 -14.75 9.94 -9.04
CA LYS A 97 -16.16 9.89 -8.59
C LYS A 97 -16.72 8.46 -8.63
N SER A 98 -16.40 7.69 -9.67
CA SER A 98 -16.79 6.28 -9.77
C SER A 98 -16.14 5.44 -8.66
N PHE A 99 -14.85 5.65 -8.37
CA PHE A 99 -14.15 4.98 -7.27
C PHE A 99 -14.76 5.31 -5.90
N MET A 100 -15.18 6.57 -5.71
CA MET A 100 -15.78 7.11 -4.48
C MET A 100 -17.30 6.91 -4.44
N SER A 101 -17.86 6.06 -5.31
CA SER A 101 -19.29 5.70 -5.26
C SER A 101 -19.65 5.15 -3.86
N GLY A 102 -20.67 5.69 -3.24
CA GLY A 102 -21.03 5.37 -1.85
C GLY A 102 -20.54 6.37 -0.81
N TYR A 103 -19.66 7.32 -1.20
CA TYR A 103 -19.30 8.47 -0.35
C TYR A 103 -20.06 9.73 -0.80
N THR A 104 -20.39 10.60 0.15
CA THR A 104 -21.08 11.86 -0.15
C THR A 104 -20.08 12.89 -0.66
N LEU A 105 -20.22 13.32 -1.91
CA LEU A 105 -19.48 14.46 -2.45
C LEU A 105 -19.94 15.73 -1.71
N ASP A 106 -19.04 16.38 -1.01
CA ASP A 106 -19.33 17.61 -0.26
C ASP A 106 -19.16 18.85 -1.14
N LYS A 107 -18.03 18.91 -1.85
CA LYS A 107 -17.70 20.04 -2.71
C LYS A 107 -16.95 19.61 -3.96
N GLU A 108 -17.32 20.19 -5.09
CA GLU A 108 -16.60 20.07 -6.37
C GLU A 108 -16.10 21.44 -6.80
N MET A 109 -14.80 21.53 -7.07
CA MET A 109 -14.13 22.71 -7.62
C MET A 109 -13.43 22.36 -8.93
N THR A 110 -12.93 23.38 -9.63
CA THR A 110 -12.22 23.19 -10.92
C THR A 110 -11.08 22.18 -10.82
N ASN A 111 -10.33 22.17 -9.72
CA ASN A 111 -9.16 21.34 -9.51
C ASN A 111 -9.24 20.42 -8.29
N GLN A 112 -10.43 20.24 -7.69
CA GLN A 112 -10.56 19.48 -6.45
C GLN A 112 -11.93 18.81 -6.32
N LEU A 113 -11.95 17.64 -5.67
CA LEU A 113 -13.14 16.95 -5.17
C LEU A 113 -12.97 16.71 -3.67
N ASN A 114 -13.96 17.12 -2.86
CA ASN A 114 -14.00 16.87 -1.43
C ASN A 114 -15.18 15.98 -1.10
N TYR A 115 -14.93 14.94 -0.31
CA TYR A 115 -15.94 14.00 0.15
C TYR A 115 -16.08 14.08 1.67
N LYS A 116 -17.32 14.01 2.16
CA LYS A 116 -17.60 13.86 3.59
C LYS A 116 -17.17 12.49 4.06
N GLY A 117 -16.52 12.46 5.20
CA GLY A 117 -16.18 11.24 5.86
C GLY A 117 -17.35 10.57 6.58
N THR A 118 -17.14 9.33 6.97
CA THR A 118 -18.03 8.54 7.82
C THR A 118 -17.20 7.75 8.83
N GLY A 119 -17.70 7.57 10.04
CA GLY A 119 -16.96 6.88 11.11
C GLY A 119 -15.68 7.65 11.52
N SER A 120 -14.54 7.00 11.45
CA SER A 120 -13.23 7.60 11.75
C SER A 120 -12.73 8.55 10.66
N LEU A 121 -13.19 8.40 9.41
CA LEU A 121 -12.84 9.30 8.31
C LEU A 121 -13.55 10.64 8.49
N ILE A 122 -12.80 11.75 8.56
CA ILE A 122 -13.34 13.12 8.62
C ILE A 122 -13.66 13.60 7.20
N LEU A 123 -12.70 13.44 6.29
CA LEU A 123 -12.81 13.86 4.90
C LEU A 123 -11.87 13.08 3.99
N ALA A 124 -12.17 13.06 2.69
CA ALA A 124 -11.23 12.68 1.65
C ALA A 124 -11.20 13.77 0.58
N THR A 125 -10.00 14.17 0.16
CA THR A 125 -9.76 15.22 -0.83
C THR A 125 -8.93 14.68 -1.98
N TYR A 126 -9.30 15.02 -3.21
CA TYR A 126 -8.58 14.69 -4.43
C TYR A 126 -8.27 15.94 -5.21
N ASN A 127 -6.99 16.16 -5.53
CA ASN A 127 -6.51 17.30 -6.29
C ASN A 127 -6.20 16.91 -7.73
N PHE A 128 -6.46 17.82 -8.65
CA PHE A 128 -6.28 17.61 -10.09
C PHE A 128 -5.42 18.71 -10.69
N GLN A 129 -4.50 18.31 -11.56
CA GLN A 129 -3.70 19.21 -12.38
C GLN A 129 -3.82 18.77 -13.84
N ASN A 130 -4.09 19.71 -14.75
CA ASN A 130 -4.34 19.41 -16.16
C ASN A 130 -5.39 18.28 -16.34
N ASP A 131 -6.49 18.36 -15.58
CA ASP A 131 -7.62 17.39 -15.54
C ASP A 131 -7.25 15.97 -15.06
N GLY A 132 -6.01 15.71 -14.68
CA GLY A 132 -5.53 14.45 -14.12
C GLY A 132 -5.35 14.50 -12.61
N LEU A 133 -5.65 13.40 -11.93
CA LEU A 133 -5.41 13.23 -10.50
C LEU A 133 -3.91 13.43 -10.18
N SER A 134 -3.60 14.39 -9.32
CA SER A 134 -2.24 14.78 -8.95
C SER A 134 -1.93 14.65 -7.47
N GLY A 135 -2.96 14.48 -6.63
CA GLY A 135 -2.79 14.28 -5.19
C GLY A 135 -4.06 13.78 -4.54
N ALA A 136 -3.94 13.07 -3.45
CA ALA A 136 -5.06 12.66 -2.60
C ALA A 136 -4.69 12.84 -1.14
N ALA A 137 -5.70 13.11 -0.31
CA ALA A 137 -5.51 13.16 1.12
C ALA A 137 -6.74 12.66 1.85
N ILE A 138 -6.52 12.05 3.02
CA ILE A 138 -7.55 11.65 3.94
C ILE A 138 -7.24 12.20 5.33
N GLY A 139 -8.26 12.64 6.04
CA GLY A 139 -8.19 13.05 7.45
C GLY A 139 -8.95 12.07 8.31
N LEU A 140 -8.30 11.53 9.34
CA LEU A 140 -8.91 10.61 10.31
C LEU A 140 -8.98 11.28 11.68
N ASN A 141 -10.08 11.03 12.40
CA ASN A 141 -10.25 11.50 13.75
C ASN A 141 -9.51 10.58 14.73
N GLY A 142 -8.48 11.10 15.39
CA GLY A 142 -7.64 10.36 16.33
C GLY A 142 -8.35 9.88 17.58
N ASP A 143 -9.52 10.44 17.93
CA ASP A 143 -10.33 9.96 19.06
C ASP A 143 -11.03 8.62 18.73
N TYR A 144 -11.20 8.30 17.44
CA TYR A 144 -11.85 7.08 16.96
C TYR A 144 -10.88 6.10 16.29
N VAL A 145 -9.60 6.46 16.18
CA VAL A 145 -8.57 5.64 15.54
C VAL A 145 -7.56 5.18 16.56
N ASN A 146 -7.39 3.86 16.68
CA ASN A 146 -6.32 3.27 17.47
C ASN A 146 -4.98 3.44 16.74
N SER A 147 -3.99 4.03 17.40
CA SER A 147 -2.67 4.35 16.83
C SER A 147 -1.90 3.10 16.40
N GLU A 148 -2.00 2.02 17.17
CA GLU A 148 -1.36 0.72 16.86
C GLU A 148 -1.96 0.13 15.57
N ALA A 149 -3.30 0.05 15.48
CA ALA A 149 -3.99 -0.46 14.29
C ALA A 149 -3.70 0.40 13.05
N LEU A 150 -3.61 1.74 13.19
CA LEU A 150 -3.21 2.62 12.11
C LEU A 150 -1.76 2.37 11.68
N SER A 151 -0.83 2.26 12.63
CA SER A 151 0.58 1.94 12.37
C SER A 151 0.71 0.59 11.66
N GLU A 152 -0.05 -0.40 12.10
CA GLU A 152 -0.08 -1.71 11.46
C GLU A 152 -0.61 -1.63 10.02
N GLN A 153 -1.72 -0.93 9.77
CA GLN A 153 -2.21 -0.71 8.40
C GLN A 153 -1.14 -0.01 7.56
N MET A 154 -0.52 1.07 8.06
CA MET A 154 0.51 1.79 7.33
C MET A 154 1.67 0.88 6.91
N THR A 155 2.17 0.00 7.80
CA THR A 155 3.25 -0.93 7.46
C THR A 155 2.83 -2.08 6.56
N GLN A 156 1.55 -2.46 6.58
CA GLN A 156 1.01 -3.46 5.66
C GLN A 156 0.88 -2.94 4.22
N TYR A 157 0.68 -1.65 4.02
CA TYR A 157 0.53 -1.05 2.69
C TYR A 157 1.79 -0.36 2.18
N TYR A 158 2.62 0.22 3.08
CA TYR A 158 3.71 1.11 2.70
C TYR A 158 5.03 0.71 3.35
N ILE A 159 6.12 1.12 2.70
CA ILE A 159 7.48 0.97 3.19
C ILE A 159 7.83 2.25 3.96
N PRO A 160 8.15 2.21 5.27
CA PRO A 160 8.60 3.38 5.99
C PRO A 160 9.97 3.85 5.47
N ILE A 161 10.15 5.18 5.35
CA ILE A 161 11.37 5.80 4.83
C ILE A 161 12.04 6.68 5.89
N GLU A 162 11.27 7.59 6.51
CA GLU A 162 11.81 8.66 7.34
C GLU A 162 10.80 9.08 8.41
N VAL A 163 11.31 9.58 9.53
CA VAL A 163 10.53 10.22 10.61
C VAL A 163 11.02 11.65 10.77
N ASP A 164 10.09 12.61 10.74
CA ASP A 164 10.36 14.00 11.10
C ASP A 164 9.68 14.31 12.44
N GLU A 165 10.47 14.23 13.52
CA GLU A 165 9.99 14.47 14.89
C GLU A 165 9.58 15.94 15.12
N SER A 166 10.21 16.87 14.41
CA SER A 166 9.94 18.31 14.56
C SER A 166 8.57 18.71 14.03
N ASN A 167 8.07 17.96 13.02
CA ASN A 167 6.80 18.19 12.36
C ASN A 167 5.77 17.09 12.63
N TYR A 168 6.06 16.15 13.55
CA TYR A 168 5.19 15.00 13.85
C TYR A 168 4.74 14.24 12.61
N SER A 169 5.70 13.89 11.76
CA SER A 169 5.45 13.34 10.43
C SER A 169 6.22 12.04 10.18
N PHE A 170 5.58 11.12 9.45
CA PHE A 170 6.16 9.86 8.99
C PHE A 170 6.04 9.79 7.47
N TYR A 171 7.14 9.43 6.81
CA TYR A 171 7.21 9.31 5.36
C TYR A 171 7.31 7.87 4.95
N PHE A 172 6.55 7.52 3.91
CA PHE A 172 6.50 6.17 3.36
C PHE A 172 6.52 6.22 1.84
N ILE A 173 6.73 5.06 1.22
CA ILE A 173 6.56 4.84 -0.21
C ILE A 173 5.75 3.57 -0.46
N THR A 174 4.96 3.55 -1.52
CA THR A 174 4.26 2.33 -1.95
C THR A 174 5.24 1.26 -2.41
N PRO A 175 4.88 -0.06 -2.33
CA PRO A 175 5.76 -1.15 -2.76
C PRO A 175 6.17 -1.11 -4.24
N ASP A 176 5.42 -0.42 -5.10
CA ASP A 176 5.77 -0.19 -6.52
C ASP A 176 6.61 1.08 -6.73
N GLU A 177 6.94 1.77 -5.64
CA GLU A 177 7.72 3.01 -5.58
C GLU A 177 7.14 4.20 -6.37
N LYS A 178 5.86 4.17 -6.72
CA LYS A 178 5.22 5.21 -7.54
C LYS A 178 4.54 6.31 -6.74
N THR A 179 4.29 6.10 -5.45
CA THR A 179 3.57 7.04 -4.60
C THR A 179 4.33 7.29 -3.32
N LEU A 180 4.56 8.55 -3.01
CA LEU A 180 5.01 8.99 -1.69
C LEU A 180 3.80 9.21 -0.81
N VAL A 181 3.92 8.80 0.46
CA VAL A 181 2.85 8.90 1.46
C VAL A 181 3.41 9.61 2.68
N LEU A 182 2.72 10.66 3.12
CA LEU A 182 3.00 11.37 4.35
C LEU A 182 1.86 11.12 5.33
N LEU A 183 2.18 10.62 6.51
CA LEU A 183 1.28 10.63 7.66
C LEU A 183 1.73 11.73 8.61
N LYS A 184 0.91 12.76 8.78
CA LYS A 184 1.16 13.90 9.68
C LYS A 184 0.13 13.89 10.80
N LEU A 185 0.61 14.08 12.03
CA LEU A 185 -0.26 14.31 13.16
C LEU A 185 -0.46 15.80 13.34
N ALA A 186 -1.72 16.21 13.38
CA ALA A 186 -2.13 17.58 13.61
C ALA A 186 -3.21 17.60 14.69
N SER A 187 -3.54 18.77 15.22
CA SER A 187 -4.66 18.92 16.13
C SER A 187 -5.59 20.04 15.69
N SER A 188 -6.87 19.85 15.94
CA SER A 188 -7.89 20.88 15.77
C SER A 188 -8.65 21.01 17.11
N GLY A 189 -8.37 22.07 17.86
CA GLY A 189 -8.82 22.17 19.24
C GLY A 189 -8.21 21.08 20.11
N SER A 190 -9.04 20.24 20.73
CA SER A 190 -8.62 19.09 21.55
C SER A 190 -8.51 17.78 20.75
N THR A 191 -8.97 17.75 19.51
CA THR A 191 -8.99 16.52 18.70
C THR A 191 -7.70 16.35 17.91
N ILE A 192 -7.07 15.19 18.01
CA ILE A 192 -5.95 14.80 17.16
C ILE A 192 -6.49 14.36 15.80
N ILE A 193 -5.82 14.78 14.74
CA ILE A 193 -6.15 14.41 13.37
C ILE A 193 -4.94 13.73 12.75
N TYR A 194 -5.14 12.55 12.18
CA TYR A 194 -4.16 11.90 11.31
C TYR A 194 -4.44 12.32 9.87
N ALA A 195 -3.56 13.13 9.31
CA ALA A 195 -3.61 13.53 7.90
C ALA A 195 -2.70 12.62 7.09
N ILE A 196 -3.27 11.85 6.17
CA ILE A 196 -2.50 10.97 5.28
C ILE A 196 -2.59 11.55 3.88
N VAL A 197 -1.45 11.93 3.32
CA VAL A 197 -1.32 12.60 2.03
C VAL A 197 -0.56 11.72 1.05
N TYR A 198 -1.05 11.64 -0.17
CA TYR A 198 -0.53 10.81 -1.24
C TYR A 198 -0.19 11.69 -2.43
N VAL A 199 1.03 11.55 -2.96
CA VAL A 199 1.46 12.23 -4.18
C VAL A 199 2.21 11.27 -5.10
N PRO A 200 2.10 11.42 -6.43
CA PRO A 200 2.89 10.64 -7.35
C PRO A 200 4.38 10.98 -7.17
N ARG A 201 5.23 9.95 -7.14
CA ARG A 201 6.68 10.14 -7.15
C ARG A 201 7.11 10.56 -8.56
N SER A 202 7.65 11.78 -8.71
CA SER A 202 8.23 12.20 -9.98
C SER A 202 9.62 11.59 -10.14
N ASN A 203 9.97 11.16 -11.36
CA ASN A 203 11.29 10.60 -11.68
C ASN A 203 12.43 11.66 -11.58
N SER A 204 12.09 12.94 -11.42
CA SER A 204 13.05 14.05 -11.39
C SER A 204 13.39 14.56 -9.98
N SER A 205 12.69 14.13 -8.96
CA SER A 205 13.02 14.49 -7.58
C SER A 205 12.84 13.28 -6.66
N SER A 206 13.89 12.96 -5.91
CA SER A 206 13.85 11.95 -4.86
C SER A 206 13.00 12.36 -3.64
N ARG A 207 12.38 13.52 -3.69
CA ARG A 207 11.41 14.07 -2.73
C ARG A 207 10.26 14.70 -3.52
N ALA A 208 9.02 14.28 -3.23
CA ALA A 208 7.93 15.25 -3.31
C ALA A 208 8.39 16.39 -2.40
N THR A 209 8.39 17.61 -2.90
CA THR A 209 8.86 18.71 -2.07
C THR A 209 7.94 18.78 -0.86
N SER A 210 8.50 19.02 0.33
CA SER A 210 7.69 19.26 1.53
C SER A 210 6.61 20.32 1.26
N GLU A 211 6.84 21.18 0.30
CA GLU A 211 5.96 22.23 -0.20
C GLU A 211 4.70 21.70 -0.90
N ASP A 212 4.80 20.62 -1.72
CA ASP A 212 3.64 19.98 -2.35
C ASP A 212 2.75 19.30 -1.29
N LEU A 213 3.38 18.65 -0.31
CA LEU A 213 2.68 18.00 0.79
C LEU A 213 2.03 19.02 1.75
N GLU A 214 2.73 20.08 2.12
CA GLU A 214 2.19 21.16 2.97
C GLU A 214 1.05 21.91 2.27
N THR A 215 1.13 22.11 0.96
CA THR A 215 0.03 22.72 0.17
C THR A 215 -1.24 21.87 0.25
N ILE A 216 -1.11 20.55 0.11
CA ILE A 216 -2.27 19.65 0.24
C ILE A 216 -2.80 19.65 1.67
N ILE A 217 -1.93 19.63 2.69
CA ILE A 217 -2.33 19.70 4.11
C ILE A 217 -3.08 21.00 4.41
N SER A 218 -2.59 22.14 3.91
CA SER A 218 -3.27 23.44 4.10
C SER A 218 -4.66 23.45 3.47
N THR A 219 -4.85 22.73 2.37
CA THR A 219 -6.13 22.60 1.67
C THR A 219 -7.15 21.79 2.48
N ILE A 220 -6.69 20.89 3.34
CA ILE A 220 -7.54 20.10 4.24
C ILE A 220 -8.05 20.95 5.41
N GLY A 221 -7.53 22.18 5.59
CA GLY A 221 -7.94 23.10 6.66
C GLY A 221 -7.51 22.67 8.06
N ILE A 222 -6.50 21.83 8.16
CA ILE A 222 -5.95 21.35 9.43
C ILE A 222 -4.89 22.35 9.89
N SER A 223 -5.22 23.18 10.88
CA SER A 223 -4.23 24.01 11.57
C SER A 223 -3.69 23.27 12.79
N ALA A 224 -2.37 23.18 12.92
CA ALA A 224 -1.71 22.58 14.07
C ALA A 224 -1.88 23.51 15.31
N SER A 225 -2.83 23.19 16.17
CA SER A 225 -2.95 23.83 17.49
C SER A 225 -3.21 22.75 18.55
N GLY A 226 -2.18 22.16 19.10
CA GLY A 226 -2.21 21.11 20.13
C GLY A 226 -0.88 20.35 20.15
N ASN A 227 -0.68 19.50 21.17
CA ASN A 227 0.55 18.73 21.30
C ASN A 227 0.27 17.25 20.92
N PRO A 228 0.50 16.84 19.67
CA PRO A 228 0.31 15.45 19.22
C PRO A 228 1.44 14.50 19.70
N SER A 229 2.38 14.95 20.53
CA SER A 229 3.62 14.23 20.88
C SER A 229 3.40 12.83 21.46
N GLU A 230 2.38 12.65 22.29
CA GLU A 230 2.10 11.34 22.90
C GLU A 230 1.69 10.31 21.84
N LYS A 231 0.72 10.64 21.01
CA LYS A 231 0.28 9.78 19.89
C LYS A 231 1.37 9.57 18.85
N PHE A 232 2.20 10.57 18.60
CA PHE A 232 3.34 10.44 17.71
C PHE A 232 4.38 9.45 18.24
N ASN A 233 4.74 9.52 19.53
CA ASN A 233 5.67 8.61 20.16
C ASN A 233 5.13 7.18 20.20
N GLU A 234 3.84 7.00 20.48
CA GLU A 234 3.16 5.71 20.40
C GLU A 234 3.31 5.12 18.99
N MET A 235 2.93 5.87 17.95
CA MET A 235 3.05 5.41 16.56
C MET A 235 4.50 5.13 16.14
N LYS A 236 5.44 5.99 16.55
CA LYS A 236 6.87 5.82 16.25
C LYS A 236 7.39 4.48 16.76
N SER A 237 7.00 4.04 17.96
CA SER A 237 7.41 2.76 18.53
C SER A 237 6.87 1.54 17.77
N HIS A 238 5.80 1.70 16.98
CA HIS A 238 5.22 0.63 16.15
C HIS A 238 5.72 0.65 14.71
N LEU A 239 6.21 1.79 14.23
CA LEU A 239 6.61 1.99 12.82
C LEU A 239 8.12 1.77 12.59
N PHE A 240 8.94 2.01 13.61
CA PHE A 240 10.41 1.99 13.59
C PHE A 240 10.97 1.28 14.83
#